data_f6a0a54f4aba40dc4e23a5845d6f9902
#
_entry.id   f6a0a54f4aba40dc4e23a5845d6f9902
#
_cell.length_a   1.000
_cell.length_b   1.000
_cell.length_c   1.000
_cell.angle_alpha   90.00
_cell.angle_beta   90.00
_cell.angle_gamma   90.00
#
_symmetry.space_group_name_H-M   'P 1'
#
loop_
_entity.id
_entity.type
_entity.pdbx_description
1 polymer ?
#
loop_
_entity_poly.entity_id
_entity_poly.type
_entity_poly.pdbx_seq_one_letter_code
_entity_poly.pdbx_strand_id
1 'polypeptide(L)'
;MKKLMLTTTALTLVAGFAFADGHSKTVRLGTEGAYPPYNFLNDDGEVDGFERELGDELCVRAELTCEWVTNEWDSIIPNLVSGNYDVIIAGMSITDERDEVIDFTQNYTQPDPSGYIA
;
A
#
# COMPACT_ATOMS: atom_id res chain seq x y z
N MET A 1 -40.59 53.21 -40.50
CA MET A 1 -40.47 52.72 -39.09
C MET A 1 -39.80 51.32 -39.08
N LYS A 2 -38.53 51.25 -38.75
CA LYS A 2 -37.78 50.01 -38.73
C LYS A 2 -37.91 49.41 -37.35
N LYS A 3 -38.55 48.25 -37.25
CA LYS A 3 -38.64 47.47 -36.02
C LYS A 3 -37.35 46.67 -35.84
N LEU A 4 -36.58 47.06 -34.83
CA LEU A 4 -35.37 46.36 -34.42
C LEU A 4 -35.78 45.17 -33.55
N MET A 5 -35.63 43.93 -34.07
CA MET A 5 -35.82 42.72 -33.28
C MET A 5 -34.51 42.40 -32.52
N LEU A 6 -34.57 42.52 -31.20
CA LEU A 6 -33.50 42.07 -30.31
C LEU A 6 -33.67 40.53 -30.07
N THR A 7 -32.81 39.76 -30.69
CA THR A 7 -32.70 38.31 -30.39
C THR A 7 -31.77 38.11 -29.17
N THR A 8 -32.37 37.76 -28.05
CA THR A 8 -31.65 37.41 -26.84
C THR A 8 -31.18 35.97 -26.96
N THR A 9 -29.89 35.77 -27.19
CA THR A 9 -29.27 34.41 -27.17
C THR A 9 -28.98 34.02 -25.72
N ALA A 10 -29.75 33.09 -25.18
CA ALA A 10 -29.51 32.52 -23.87
C ALA A 10 -28.34 31.51 -23.96
N LEU A 11 -27.21 31.86 -23.37
CA LEU A 11 -26.05 31.00 -23.24
C LEU A 11 -26.28 30.08 -22.04
N THR A 12 -26.70 28.85 -22.28
CA THR A 12 -26.82 27.81 -21.24
C THR A 12 -25.42 27.28 -20.88
N LEU A 13 -24.92 27.67 -19.72
CA LEU A 13 -23.72 27.07 -19.12
C LEU A 13 -24.09 25.63 -18.64
N VAL A 14 -23.68 24.62 -19.37
CA VAL A 14 -23.71 23.24 -18.90
C VAL A 14 -22.50 23.07 -17.98
N ALA A 15 -22.71 23.14 -16.65
CA ALA A 15 -21.73 22.73 -15.67
C ALA A 15 -21.56 21.21 -15.75
N GLY A 16 -20.53 20.77 -16.44
CA GLY A 16 -20.11 19.37 -16.43
C GLY A 16 -19.65 18.99 -15.03
N PHE A 17 -20.41 18.15 -14.34
CA PHE A 17 -19.95 17.47 -13.15
C PHE A 17 -18.88 16.48 -13.61
N ALA A 18 -17.60 16.81 -13.41
CA ALA A 18 -16.52 15.86 -13.48
C ALA A 18 -16.70 14.91 -12.29
N PHE A 19 -17.27 13.74 -12.53
CA PHE A 19 -17.14 12.63 -11.60
C PHE A 19 -15.65 12.23 -11.62
N ALA A 20 -14.92 12.65 -10.58
CA ALA A 20 -13.64 12.04 -10.30
C ALA A 20 -13.92 10.55 -10.03
N ASP A 21 -13.55 9.71 -10.97
CA ASP A 21 -13.59 8.26 -10.84
C ASP A 21 -12.59 7.91 -9.74
N GLY A 22 -13.09 7.85 -8.50
CA GLY A 22 -12.33 7.47 -7.32
C GLY A 22 -12.08 5.97 -7.33
N HIS A 23 -11.33 5.49 -8.32
CA HIS A 23 -10.66 4.21 -8.22
C HIS A 23 -9.56 4.38 -7.17
N SER A 24 -9.90 4.11 -5.90
CA SER A 24 -8.88 3.96 -4.87
C SER A 24 -7.97 2.81 -5.31
N LYS A 25 -6.74 3.16 -5.68
CA LYS A 25 -5.73 2.17 -6.05
C LYS A 25 -5.60 1.18 -4.90
N THR A 26 -5.73 -0.12 -5.18
CA THR A 26 -5.45 -1.17 -4.19
C THR A 26 -3.98 -1.10 -3.82
N VAL A 27 -3.67 -1.04 -2.53
CA VAL A 27 -2.30 -1.10 -2.00
C VAL A 27 -1.93 -2.56 -1.77
N ARG A 28 -0.84 -2.99 -2.36
CA ARG A 28 -0.34 -4.37 -2.24
C ARG A 28 0.72 -4.42 -1.15
N LEU A 29 0.48 -5.27 -0.15
CA LEU A 29 1.34 -5.48 1.00
C LEU A 29 2.15 -6.75 0.80
N GLY A 30 3.46 -6.62 0.59
CA GLY A 30 4.39 -7.73 0.43
C GLY A 30 4.85 -8.28 1.77
N THR A 31 4.86 -9.60 1.93
CA THR A 31 5.40 -10.29 3.10
C THR A 31 6.03 -11.61 2.71
N GLU A 32 6.87 -12.18 3.59
CA GLU A 32 7.49 -13.49 3.35
C GLU A 32 6.51 -14.64 3.61
N GLY A 33 5.72 -14.55 4.68
CA GLY A 33 4.80 -15.62 5.09
C GLY A 33 5.50 -16.83 5.71
N ALA A 34 6.72 -16.65 6.23
CA ALA A 34 7.55 -17.72 6.81
C ALA A 34 8.23 -17.34 8.12
N TYR A 35 7.75 -16.33 8.83
CA TYR A 35 8.33 -15.81 10.07
C TYR A 35 7.31 -15.74 11.23
N PRO A 36 6.81 -16.88 11.75
CA PRO A 36 5.89 -16.88 12.88
C PRO A 36 6.57 -16.36 14.17
N PRO A 37 5.86 -15.63 15.04
CA PRO A 37 4.45 -15.30 14.99
C PRO A 37 4.12 -14.01 14.22
N TYR A 38 5.10 -13.39 13.56
CA TYR A 38 4.94 -12.11 12.88
C TYR A 38 4.14 -12.25 11.59
N ASN A 39 4.60 -13.09 10.67
CA ASN A 39 3.90 -13.40 9.43
C ASN A 39 4.12 -14.88 9.07
N PHE A 40 3.07 -15.56 8.71
CA PHE A 40 3.12 -16.97 8.27
C PHE A 40 1.89 -17.28 7.42
N LEU A 41 1.92 -18.43 6.74
CA LEU A 41 0.74 -18.92 6.03
C LEU A 41 -0.02 -19.87 6.97
N ASN A 42 -1.32 -19.63 7.12
CA ASN A 42 -2.20 -20.51 7.87
C ASN A 42 -2.55 -21.78 7.07
N ASP A 43 -3.38 -22.65 7.64
CA ASP A 43 -3.78 -23.91 7.00
C ASP A 43 -4.55 -23.73 5.68
N ASP A 44 -5.16 -22.57 5.47
CA ASP A 44 -5.84 -22.19 4.23
C ASP A 44 -4.89 -21.57 3.20
N GLY A 45 -3.62 -21.38 3.54
CA GLY A 45 -2.61 -20.74 2.68
C GLY A 45 -2.69 -19.22 2.64
N GLU A 46 -3.42 -18.62 3.57
CA GLU A 46 -3.53 -17.18 3.69
C GLU A 46 -2.49 -16.62 4.67
N VAL A 47 -2.05 -15.39 4.43
CA VAL A 47 -1.15 -14.68 5.35
C VAL A 47 -1.86 -14.44 6.69
N ASP A 48 -1.19 -14.76 7.78
CA ASP A 48 -1.67 -14.62 9.14
C ASP A 48 -0.55 -14.15 10.08
N GLY A 49 -0.86 -13.81 11.31
CA GLY A 49 0.06 -13.35 12.32
C GLY A 49 -0.07 -11.88 12.68
N PHE A 50 0.82 -11.41 13.57
CA PHE A 50 0.83 -10.04 14.08
C PHE A 50 0.88 -8.99 12.96
N GLU A 51 1.73 -9.19 11.97
CA GLU A 51 1.91 -8.22 10.89
C GLU A 51 0.72 -8.20 9.93
N ARG A 52 0.00 -9.31 9.79
CA ARG A 52 -1.26 -9.36 9.06
C ARG A 52 -2.31 -8.47 9.75
N GLU A 53 -2.49 -8.60 11.04
CA GLU A 53 -3.43 -7.78 11.82
C GLU A 53 -3.03 -6.30 11.78
N LEU A 54 -1.72 -6.00 11.92
CA LEU A 54 -1.21 -4.64 11.84
C LEU A 54 -1.48 -4.00 10.48
N GLY A 55 -1.16 -4.69 9.40
CA GLY A 55 -1.36 -4.20 8.03
C GLY A 55 -2.83 -3.96 7.70
N ASP A 56 -3.71 -4.88 8.10
CA ASP A 56 -5.14 -4.75 7.91
C ASP A 56 -5.70 -3.54 8.68
N GLU A 57 -5.27 -3.32 9.93
CA GLU A 57 -5.68 -2.17 10.75
C GLU A 57 -5.15 -0.84 10.16
N LEU A 58 -3.92 -0.81 9.67
CA LEU A 58 -3.36 0.37 8.99
C LEU A 58 -4.17 0.73 7.74
N CYS A 59 -4.56 -0.26 6.96
CA CYS A 59 -5.36 -0.05 5.76
C CYS A 59 -6.76 0.48 6.10
N VAL A 60 -7.40 -0.05 7.14
CA VAL A 60 -8.70 0.46 7.62
C VAL A 60 -8.59 1.91 8.07
N ARG A 61 -7.60 2.26 8.88
CA ARG A 61 -7.40 3.63 9.38
C ARG A 61 -7.06 4.62 8.28
N ALA A 62 -6.33 4.19 7.28
CA ALA A 62 -5.95 5.01 6.12
C ALA A 62 -7.05 5.05 5.04
N GLU A 63 -8.17 4.35 5.24
CA GLU A 63 -9.27 4.23 4.25
C GLU A 63 -8.77 3.69 2.90
N LEU A 64 -7.83 2.73 2.95
CA LEU A 64 -7.26 2.08 1.78
C LEU A 64 -7.87 0.70 1.57
N THR A 65 -7.94 0.29 0.31
CA THR A 65 -8.16 -1.11 -0.06
C THR A 65 -6.80 -1.77 -0.19
N CYS A 66 -6.56 -2.86 0.55
CA CYS A 66 -5.28 -3.55 0.55
C CYS A 66 -5.43 -5.02 0.18
N GLU A 67 -4.37 -5.58 -0.38
CA GLU A 67 -4.23 -7.01 -0.63
C GLU A 67 -2.84 -7.49 -0.23
N TRP A 68 -2.73 -8.73 0.25
CA TRP A 68 -1.49 -9.34 0.64
C TRP A 68 -0.86 -10.12 -0.51
N VAL A 69 0.47 -9.98 -0.64
CA VAL A 69 1.27 -10.69 -1.64
C VAL A 69 2.43 -11.38 -0.92
N THR A 70 2.57 -12.68 -1.09
CA THR A 70 3.72 -13.42 -0.56
C THR A 70 4.89 -13.40 -1.53
N ASN A 71 6.11 -13.31 -1.00
CA ASN A 71 7.34 -13.28 -1.78
C ASN A 71 8.48 -13.89 -0.99
N GLU A 72 9.31 -14.68 -1.65
CA GLU A 72 10.54 -15.21 -1.06
C GLU A 72 11.46 -14.10 -0.56
N TRP A 73 12.10 -14.31 0.59
CA TRP A 73 12.92 -13.30 1.26
C TRP A 73 14.01 -12.70 0.36
N ASP A 74 14.75 -13.55 -0.36
CA ASP A 74 15.90 -13.11 -1.17
C ASP A 74 15.52 -12.15 -2.32
N SER A 75 14.27 -12.20 -2.75
CA SER A 75 13.75 -11.35 -3.82
C SER A 75 12.76 -10.27 -3.35
N ILE A 76 12.53 -10.14 -2.04
CA ILE A 76 11.47 -9.26 -1.53
C ILE A 76 11.75 -7.78 -1.82
N ILE A 77 12.96 -7.30 -1.61
CA ILE A 77 13.36 -5.93 -1.96
C ILE A 77 13.41 -5.72 -3.47
N PRO A 78 14.08 -6.56 -4.28
CA PRO A 78 14.05 -6.44 -5.73
C PRO A 78 12.64 -6.36 -6.32
N ASN A 79 11.71 -7.14 -5.81
CA ASN A 79 10.32 -7.15 -6.27
C ASN A 79 9.52 -5.92 -5.82
N LEU A 80 9.85 -5.29 -4.68
CA LEU A 80 9.31 -3.98 -4.31
C LEU A 80 9.78 -2.91 -5.32
N VAL A 81 11.07 -2.87 -5.60
CA VAL A 81 11.66 -1.92 -6.56
C VAL A 81 11.08 -2.08 -7.95
N SER A 82 10.79 -3.32 -8.35
CA SER A 82 10.15 -3.63 -9.64
C SER A 82 8.65 -3.33 -9.68
N GLY A 83 8.03 -2.97 -8.54
CA GLY A 83 6.62 -2.60 -8.45
C GLY A 83 5.65 -3.78 -8.38
N ASN A 84 6.09 -4.96 -7.95
CA ASN A 84 5.22 -6.12 -7.77
C ASN A 84 4.26 -5.94 -6.59
N TYR A 85 4.64 -5.14 -5.61
CA TYR A 85 3.80 -4.64 -4.51
C TYR A 85 4.25 -3.23 -4.11
N ASP A 86 3.54 -2.61 -3.20
CA ASP A 86 3.72 -1.19 -2.89
C ASP A 86 4.42 -0.96 -1.54
N VAL A 87 4.33 -1.91 -0.63
CA VAL A 87 4.89 -1.88 0.72
C VAL A 87 5.36 -3.28 1.12
N ILE A 88 6.41 -3.39 1.92
CA ILE A 88 6.82 -4.63 2.60
C ILE A 88 6.45 -4.52 4.08
N ILE A 89 5.78 -5.54 4.62
CA ILE A 89 5.54 -5.75 6.05
C ILE A 89 5.99 -7.18 6.37
N ALA A 90 7.23 -7.33 6.84
CA ALA A 90 7.86 -8.66 6.95
C ALA A 90 8.96 -8.73 8.03
N GLY A 91 8.85 -7.96 9.11
CA GLY A 91 9.83 -7.96 10.20
C GLY A 91 11.24 -7.56 9.76
N MET A 92 11.33 -6.77 8.70
CA MET A 92 12.61 -6.41 8.10
C MET A 92 13.35 -5.38 8.94
N SER A 93 14.56 -5.71 9.38
CA SER A 93 15.44 -4.78 10.08
C SER A 93 15.92 -3.66 9.16
N ILE A 94 15.94 -2.44 9.68
CA ILE A 94 16.52 -1.28 9.01
C ILE A 94 18.05 -1.44 9.06
N THR A 95 18.69 -1.45 7.90
CA THR A 95 20.15 -1.46 7.77
C THR A 95 20.57 -0.40 6.75
N ASP A 96 21.78 0.12 6.90
CA ASP A 96 22.31 1.13 5.97
C ASP A 96 22.27 0.65 4.52
N GLU A 97 22.64 -0.63 4.30
CA GLU A 97 22.60 -1.25 2.96
C GLU A 97 21.18 -1.26 2.35
N ARG A 98 20.17 -1.57 3.14
CA ARG A 98 18.78 -1.58 2.67
C ARG A 98 18.25 -0.17 2.46
N ASP A 99 18.61 0.76 3.36
CA ASP A 99 18.18 2.16 3.30
C ASP A 99 18.75 2.90 2.07
N GLU A 100 19.85 2.41 1.48
CA GLU A 100 20.35 2.91 0.19
C GLU A 100 19.43 2.59 -1.00
N VAL A 101 18.56 1.59 -0.87
CA VAL A 101 17.74 1.05 -1.97
C VAL A 101 16.27 1.32 -1.80
N ILE A 102 15.77 1.30 -0.56
CA ILE A 102 14.36 1.47 -0.20
C ILE A 102 14.23 2.37 1.01
N ASP A 103 13.10 3.07 1.13
CA ASP A 103 12.77 3.87 2.29
C ASP A 103 12.11 3.03 3.38
N PHE A 104 12.32 3.40 4.65
CA PHE A 104 11.70 2.77 5.80
C PHE A 104 10.78 3.73 6.56
N THR A 105 9.73 3.17 7.15
CA THR A 105 8.91 3.87 8.15
C THR A 105 9.63 3.85 9.51
N GLN A 106 9.01 4.47 10.50
CA GLN A 106 9.40 4.24 11.90
C GLN A 106 9.17 2.77 12.28
N ASN A 107 9.97 2.27 13.23
CA ASN A 107 9.82 0.92 13.76
C ASN A 107 8.45 0.73 14.40
N TYR A 108 7.79 -0.37 14.10
CA TYR A 108 6.54 -0.78 14.76
C TYR A 108 6.76 -1.82 15.86
N THR A 109 7.97 -2.43 15.92
CA THR A 109 8.44 -3.28 17.03
C THR A 109 9.83 -2.83 17.45
N GLN A 110 10.22 -3.15 18.68
CA GLN A 110 11.61 -2.99 19.09
C GLN A 110 12.46 -4.09 18.45
N PRO A 111 13.70 -3.77 18.02
CA PRO A 111 14.62 -4.78 17.52
C PRO A 111 14.89 -5.82 18.60
N ASP A 112 14.76 -7.10 18.25
CA ASP A 112 15.19 -8.16 19.15
C ASP A 112 16.72 -8.15 19.30
N PRO A 113 17.25 -8.33 20.52
CA PRO A 113 18.67 -8.45 20.70
C PRO A 113 19.19 -9.73 20.03
N SER A 114 20.03 -9.55 19.03
CA SER A 114 20.70 -10.65 18.35
C SER A 114 22.06 -10.93 18.96
N GLY A 115 22.41 -12.17 19.20
CA GLY A 115 23.70 -12.59 19.71
C GLY A 115 24.20 -13.83 18.97
N TYR A 116 25.53 -13.94 18.85
CA TYR A 116 26.16 -15.18 18.40
C TYR A 116 26.37 -16.10 19.59
N ILE A 117 25.99 -17.34 19.46
CA ILE A 117 26.30 -18.40 20.43
C ILE A 117 27.60 -19.04 19.96
N ALA A 118 28.65 -18.94 20.76
CA ALA A 118 29.93 -19.59 20.52
C ALA A 118 29.99 -20.94 21.23
#